data_fee7c6abe3a134ad65860aef1d535a67
#
_entry.id   fee7c6abe3a134ad65860aef1d535a67
#
_cell.length_a   1.000
_cell.length_b   1.000
_cell.length_c   1.000
_cell.angle_alpha   90.00
_cell.angle_beta   90.00
_cell.angle_gamma   90.00
#
_symmetry.space_group_name_H-M   'P 1'
#
loop_
_entity.id
_entity.type
_entity.pdbx_description
1 polymer ?
#
loop_
_entity_poly.entity_id
_entity_poly.type
_entity_poly.pdbx_seq_one_letter_code
_entity_poly.pdbx_strand_id
1 'polypeptide(L)'
;MAFKPIRNLLVARKRKKSGLPPGTLVYTGSVDSGETRIVTVDYGVESHQVTETIMPIAPNTGNSRWVSVTKINDIGVIKKLGQDYNIDDLYLEDILNTHQRPKIEFSDNVIFVCLQHLYRGRETKALTSEQVSLILTPSGIIS
;
A
#
# COMPACT_ATOMS: atom_id res chain seq x y z
N MET A 1 -6.53 -19.02 -34.09
CA MET A 1 -5.99 -18.09 -33.04
C MET A 1 -5.12 -18.89 -32.10
N ALA A 2 -3.81 -18.71 -32.17
CA ALA A 2 -2.88 -19.45 -31.32
C ALA A 2 -2.72 -18.72 -29.97
N PHE A 3 -3.06 -19.39 -28.88
CA PHE A 3 -2.79 -18.94 -27.53
C PHE A 3 -1.28 -18.90 -27.31
N LYS A 4 -0.69 -17.72 -27.18
CA LYS A 4 0.70 -17.59 -26.70
C LYS A 4 0.73 -17.95 -25.22
N PRO A 5 1.55 -18.93 -24.79
CA PRO A 5 1.61 -19.32 -23.39
C PRO A 5 2.16 -18.16 -22.54
N ILE A 6 1.53 -17.95 -21.37
CA ILE A 6 1.90 -16.99 -20.32
C ILE A 6 3.23 -17.45 -19.67
N ARG A 7 4.33 -17.32 -20.38
CA ARG A 7 5.62 -17.88 -19.95
C ARG A 7 6.52 -16.91 -19.16
N ASN A 8 6.12 -15.66 -18.96
CA ASN A 8 6.96 -14.61 -18.36
C ASN A 8 6.47 -14.04 -17.01
N LEU A 9 5.50 -14.69 -16.36
CA LEU A 9 5.04 -14.25 -15.01
C LEU A 9 5.93 -14.74 -13.86
N LEU A 10 6.92 -15.58 -14.12
CA LEU A 10 7.83 -16.14 -13.11
C LEU A 10 9.29 -15.74 -13.35
N VAL A 11 9.56 -14.47 -13.56
CA VAL A 11 10.93 -13.99 -13.38
C VAL A 11 11.20 -13.99 -11.88
N ALA A 12 12.02 -14.95 -11.41
CA ALA A 12 12.52 -14.96 -10.05
C ALA A 12 13.33 -13.68 -9.79
N ARG A 13 12.63 -12.62 -9.35
CA ARG A 13 13.28 -11.38 -8.89
C ARG A 13 14.09 -11.71 -7.65
N LYS A 14 15.37 -11.38 -7.65
CA LYS A 14 16.27 -11.46 -6.48
C LYS A 14 15.55 -10.83 -5.28
N ARG A 15 15.31 -11.63 -4.24
CA ARG A 15 14.71 -11.18 -2.98
C ARG A 15 15.65 -10.17 -2.33
N LYS A 16 15.37 -8.89 -2.44
CA LYS A 16 16.14 -7.81 -1.78
C LYS A 16 16.18 -7.92 -0.24
N LYS A 17 15.31 -8.76 0.35
CA LYS A 17 15.10 -8.89 1.80
C LYS A 17 15.70 -10.13 2.45
N SER A 18 16.42 -10.99 1.72
CA SER A 18 16.96 -12.22 2.30
C SER A 18 18.00 -11.88 3.39
N GLY A 19 17.74 -12.33 4.63
CA GLY A 19 18.65 -12.18 5.77
C GLY A 19 18.45 -10.91 6.63
N LEU A 20 17.44 -10.08 6.36
CA LEU A 20 17.11 -8.93 7.21
C LEU A 20 16.17 -9.36 8.35
N PRO A 21 16.26 -8.70 9.55
CA PRO A 21 15.32 -8.93 10.64
C PRO A 21 13.87 -8.62 10.23
N PRO A 22 12.85 -9.29 10.86
CA PRO A 22 11.45 -8.94 10.70
C PRO A 22 11.19 -7.47 11.02
N GLY A 23 10.25 -6.83 10.33
CA GLY A 23 9.95 -5.40 10.49
C GLY A 23 10.94 -4.46 9.78
N THR A 24 11.93 -5.00 9.06
CA THR A 24 12.85 -4.16 8.28
C THR A 24 12.15 -3.58 7.06
N LEU A 25 12.04 -2.26 7.02
CA LEU A 25 11.36 -1.55 5.94
C LEU A 25 12.25 -1.44 4.69
N VAL A 26 11.93 -2.21 3.67
CA VAL A 26 12.64 -2.19 2.38
C VAL A 26 11.64 -2.23 1.24
N TYR A 27 11.64 -1.21 0.40
CA TYR A 27 10.83 -1.19 -0.80
C TYR A 27 11.38 -2.17 -1.85
N THR A 28 10.55 -3.12 -2.29
CA THR A 28 10.94 -4.16 -3.24
C THR A 28 10.45 -3.92 -4.67
N GLY A 29 9.63 -2.90 -4.88
CA GLY A 29 9.08 -2.55 -6.18
C GLY A 29 10.10 -1.95 -7.15
N SER A 30 9.65 -1.62 -8.34
CA SER A 30 10.42 -0.82 -9.29
C SER A 30 10.52 0.61 -8.78
N VAL A 31 11.73 1.18 -8.87
CA VAL A 31 11.91 2.62 -8.58
C VAL A 31 11.24 3.38 -9.71
N ASP A 32 10.00 3.78 -9.50
CA ASP A 32 9.34 4.76 -10.35
C ASP A 32 9.74 6.16 -9.89
N SER A 33 10.05 7.05 -10.83
CA SER A 33 10.59 8.39 -10.58
C SER A 33 9.57 9.40 -10.03
N GLY A 34 8.42 8.95 -9.54
CA GLY A 34 7.40 9.84 -8.99
C GLY A 34 7.47 9.99 -7.48
N GLU A 35 7.06 11.16 -7.00
CA GLU A 35 6.93 11.44 -5.58
C GLU A 35 5.74 10.70 -4.95
N THR A 36 5.87 10.34 -3.67
CA THR A 36 4.76 9.81 -2.87
C THR A 36 3.67 10.88 -2.76
N ARG A 37 2.44 10.50 -3.04
CA ARG A 37 1.28 11.38 -2.95
C ARG A 37 0.29 10.80 -1.96
N ILE A 38 -0.21 11.64 -1.07
CA ILE A 38 -1.19 11.28 -0.05
C ILE A 38 -2.44 12.13 -0.25
N VAL A 39 -3.57 11.47 -0.40
CA VAL A 39 -4.88 12.10 -0.41
C VAL A 39 -5.62 11.67 0.85
N THR A 40 -5.97 12.63 1.68
CA THR A 40 -6.76 12.40 2.90
C THR A 40 -8.17 12.92 2.66
N VAL A 41 -9.15 12.07 2.91
CA VAL A 41 -10.57 12.40 2.86
C VAL A 41 -11.13 12.28 4.28
N ASP A 42 -11.50 13.40 4.88
CA ASP A 42 -12.26 13.45 6.11
C ASP A 42 -13.74 13.58 5.75
N TYR A 43 -14.58 12.69 6.25
CA TYR A 43 -16.00 12.71 5.91
C TYR A 43 -16.89 12.47 7.13
N GLY A 44 -18.00 13.18 7.15
CA GLY A 44 -19.08 13.07 8.11
C GLY A 44 -20.42 12.89 7.38
N VAL A 45 -21.52 13.05 8.13
CA VAL A 45 -22.87 12.84 7.59
C VAL A 45 -23.25 13.88 6.52
N GLU A 46 -22.82 15.12 6.70
CA GLU A 46 -23.28 16.25 5.87
C GLU A 46 -22.18 16.89 5.02
N SER A 47 -20.90 16.57 5.29
CA SER A 47 -19.78 17.22 4.61
C SER A 47 -18.58 16.30 4.48
N HIS A 48 -17.73 16.63 3.52
CA HIS A 48 -16.41 16.01 3.38
C HIS A 48 -15.35 17.06 3.05
N GLN A 49 -14.11 16.76 3.43
CA GLN A 49 -12.95 17.56 3.10
C GLN A 49 -11.89 16.67 2.47
N VAL A 50 -11.35 17.09 1.34
CA VAL A 50 -10.25 16.41 0.66
C VAL A 50 -9.00 17.26 0.77
N THR A 51 -7.90 16.65 1.26
CA THR A 51 -6.60 17.30 1.40
C THR A 51 -5.54 16.46 0.70
N GLU A 52 -4.74 17.10 -0.14
CA GLU A 52 -3.61 16.46 -0.81
C GLU A 52 -2.30 16.95 -0.21
N THR A 53 -1.41 16.01 0.15
CA THR A 53 -0.13 16.31 0.80
C THR A 53 0.95 15.31 0.34
N ILE A 54 2.20 15.63 0.67
CA ILE A 54 3.35 14.72 0.51
C ILE A 54 3.73 14.05 1.84
N MET A 55 3.15 14.49 2.96
CA MET A 55 3.38 13.93 4.30
C MET A 55 2.05 13.52 4.93
N PRO A 56 2.03 12.45 5.74
CA PRO A 56 0.82 12.03 6.45
C PRO A 56 0.30 13.14 7.37
N ILE A 57 -1.04 13.25 7.42
CA ILE A 57 -1.74 14.08 8.40
C ILE A 57 -2.15 13.16 9.55
N ALA A 58 -1.80 13.54 10.78
CA ALA A 58 -2.16 12.79 11.97
C ALA A 58 -3.68 12.56 12.06
N PRO A 59 -4.12 11.45 12.66
CA PRO A 59 -5.54 11.16 12.86
C PRO A 59 -6.27 12.30 13.57
N ASN A 60 -7.52 12.52 13.20
CA ASN A 60 -8.43 13.38 13.96
C ASN A 60 -9.45 12.53 14.73
N THR A 61 -10.08 13.11 15.75
CA THR A 61 -11.00 12.39 16.66
C THR A 61 -12.48 12.60 16.35
N GLY A 62 -12.84 13.19 15.24
CA GLY A 62 -14.24 13.62 15.05
C GLY A 62 -14.95 13.06 13.83
N ASN A 63 -14.22 12.70 12.78
CA ASN A 63 -14.78 12.28 11.51
C ASN A 63 -14.19 10.93 11.07
N SER A 64 -14.92 10.24 10.22
CA SER A 64 -14.34 9.09 9.50
C SER A 64 -13.29 9.60 8.53
N ARG A 65 -12.17 8.87 8.43
CA ARG A 65 -11.05 9.26 7.59
C ARG A 65 -10.64 8.14 6.63
N TRP A 66 -10.36 8.51 5.41
CA TRP A 66 -9.66 7.67 4.44
C TRP A 66 -8.39 8.34 3.98
N VAL A 67 -7.26 7.64 4.11
CA VAL A 67 -5.94 8.07 3.63
C VAL A 67 -5.55 7.18 2.47
N SER A 68 -5.43 7.76 1.29
CA SER A 68 -4.95 7.05 0.09
C SER A 68 -3.52 7.45 -0.20
N VAL A 69 -2.61 6.48 -0.26
CA VAL A 69 -1.18 6.67 -0.49
C VAL A 69 -0.80 6.02 -1.81
N THR A 70 -0.25 6.79 -2.72
CA THR A 70 0.26 6.28 -4.00
C THR A 70 1.77 6.47 -4.08
N LYS A 71 2.47 5.58 -4.81
CA LYS A 71 3.93 5.59 -4.93
C LYS A 71 4.64 5.47 -3.58
N ILE A 72 4.50 4.31 -2.98
CA ILE A 72 5.00 3.96 -1.63
C ILE A 72 6.53 3.75 -1.55
N ASN A 73 7.31 4.33 -2.45
CA ASN A 73 8.77 4.20 -2.51
C ASN A 73 9.51 5.04 -1.47
N ASP A 74 8.86 6.05 -0.89
CA ASP A 74 9.41 6.83 0.23
C ASP A 74 9.17 6.12 1.57
N ILE A 75 10.22 5.44 2.07
CA ILE A 75 10.16 4.71 3.33
C ILE A 75 9.92 5.64 4.52
N GLY A 76 10.41 6.88 4.46
CA GLY A 76 10.21 7.87 5.53
C GLY A 76 8.73 8.23 5.71
N VAL A 77 8.02 8.43 4.61
CA VAL A 77 6.58 8.68 4.59
C VAL A 77 5.80 7.48 5.15
N ILE A 78 6.14 6.26 4.71
CA ILE A 78 5.47 5.05 5.20
C ILE A 78 5.73 4.82 6.69
N LYS A 79 6.95 5.04 7.16
CA LYS A 79 7.29 4.96 8.59
C LYS A 79 6.53 5.99 9.42
N LYS A 80 6.45 7.23 8.94
CA LYS A 80 5.67 8.29 9.59
C LYS A 80 4.20 7.94 9.68
N LEU A 81 3.63 7.39 8.60
CA LEU A 81 2.25 6.91 8.59
C LEU A 81 2.03 5.82 9.66
N GLY A 82 2.95 4.85 9.75
CA GLY A 82 2.93 3.81 10.79
C GLY A 82 2.89 4.38 12.19
N GLN A 83 3.73 5.36 12.47
CA GLN A 83 3.78 6.04 13.77
C GLN A 83 2.49 6.80 14.09
N ASP A 84 1.97 7.58 13.12
CA ASP A 84 0.79 8.42 13.32
C ASP A 84 -0.50 7.59 13.53
N TYR A 85 -0.60 6.42 12.88
CA TYR A 85 -1.78 5.55 12.93
C TYR A 85 -1.59 4.30 13.79
N ASN A 86 -0.46 4.21 14.52
CA ASN A 86 -0.10 3.08 15.38
C ASN A 86 -0.16 1.72 14.65
N ILE A 87 0.49 1.66 13.48
CA ILE A 87 0.57 0.45 12.64
C ILE A 87 1.92 -0.22 12.90
N ASP A 88 1.90 -1.53 13.19
CA ASP A 88 3.09 -2.33 13.41
C ASP A 88 4.01 -2.38 12.18
N ASP A 89 5.31 -2.36 12.41
CA ASP A 89 6.34 -2.40 11.36
C ASP A 89 6.23 -3.64 10.46
N LEU A 90 5.67 -4.76 10.95
CA LEU A 90 5.43 -5.96 10.14
C LEU A 90 4.42 -5.70 9.00
N TYR A 91 3.35 -4.94 9.28
CA TYR A 91 2.40 -4.55 8.23
C TYR A 91 3.02 -3.55 7.24
N LEU A 92 3.84 -2.62 7.73
CA LEU A 92 4.57 -1.69 6.86
C LEU A 92 5.59 -2.42 5.97
N GLU A 93 6.24 -3.44 6.51
CA GLU A 93 7.13 -4.33 5.75
C GLU A 93 6.38 -5.01 4.60
N ASP A 94 5.18 -5.52 4.87
CA ASP A 94 4.35 -6.19 3.87
C ASP A 94 3.82 -5.24 2.79
N ILE A 95 3.47 -4.00 3.16
CA ILE A 95 3.10 -2.94 2.21
C ILE A 95 4.25 -2.65 1.24
N LEU A 96 5.46 -2.50 1.77
CA LEU A 96 6.66 -2.21 0.97
C LEU A 96 7.14 -3.40 0.13
N ASN A 97 6.66 -4.62 0.47
CA ASN A 97 6.92 -5.83 -0.30
C ASN A 97 5.88 -5.99 -1.44
N THR A 98 6.08 -5.32 -2.56
CA THR A 98 5.15 -5.30 -3.71
C THR A 98 4.89 -6.66 -4.37
N HIS A 99 5.45 -7.74 -3.83
CA HIS A 99 5.23 -9.12 -4.26
C HIS A 99 4.61 -9.98 -3.16
N GLN A 100 3.99 -9.35 -2.18
CA GLN A 100 3.30 -10.04 -1.11
C GLN A 100 2.14 -10.88 -1.65
N ARG A 101 1.91 -12.02 -1.03
CA ARG A 101 0.76 -12.86 -1.37
C ARG A 101 -0.52 -12.20 -0.84
N PRO A 102 -1.64 -12.32 -1.56
CA PRO A 102 -2.92 -11.90 -1.02
C PRO A 102 -3.17 -12.54 0.33
N LYS A 103 -3.53 -11.72 1.31
CA LYS A 103 -3.82 -12.17 2.68
C LYS A 103 -4.72 -11.18 3.40
N ILE A 104 -5.36 -11.66 4.47
CA ILE A 104 -6.02 -10.84 5.46
C ILE A 104 -5.51 -11.23 6.83
N GLU A 105 -5.20 -10.25 7.66
CA GLU A 105 -4.71 -10.44 9.03
C GLU A 105 -5.50 -9.55 9.98
N PHE A 106 -5.72 -10.05 11.18
CA PHE A 106 -6.46 -9.38 12.23
C PHE A 106 -5.57 -9.24 13.46
N SER A 107 -5.54 -8.05 14.05
CA SER A 107 -5.01 -7.81 15.40
C SER A 107 -6.03 -7.00 16.19
N ASP A 108 -5.74 -6.71 17.46
CA ASP A 108 -6.71 -6.04 18.36
C ASP A 108 -7.26 -4.73 17.80
N ASN A 109 -6.45 -3.97 17.05
CA ASN A 109 -6.81 -2.64 16.58
C ASN A 109 -6.63 -2.46 15.06
N VAL A 110 -6.23 -3.49 14.34
CA VAL A 110 -5.91 -3.38 12.90
C VAL A 110 -6.49 -4.57 12.14
N ILE A 111 -7.13 -4.28 11.01
CA ILE A 111 -7.39 -5.30 9.98
C ILE A 111 -6.52 -4.93 8.79
N PHE A 112 -5.60 -5.81 8.43
CA PHE A 112 -4.73 -5.65 7.27
C PHE A 112 -5.18 -6.56 6.13
N VAL A 113 -5.35 -5.99 4.96
CA VAL A 113 -5.72 -6.73 3.73
C VAL A 113 -4.70 -6.40 2.64
N CYS A 114 -4.10 -7.43 2.06
CA CYS A 114 -3.25 -7.32 0.89
C CYS A 114 -3.91 -8.04 -0.28
N LEU A 115 -4.06 -7.36 -1.40
CA LEU A 115 -4.70 -7.84 -2.61
C LEU A 115 -3.78 -7.69 -3.82
N GLN A 116 -4.08 -8.44 -4.88
CA GLN A 116 -3.48 -8.25 -6.20
C GLN A 116 -4.58 -7.77 -7.17
N HIS A 117 -4.51 -6.51 -7.54
CA HIS A 117 -5.36 -5.91 -8.55
C HIS A 117 -4.86 -6.29 -9.93
N LEU A 118 -5.68 -6.99 -10.70
CA LEU A 118 -5.36 -7.38 -12.07
C LEU A 118 -6.07 -6.46 -13.06
N TYR A 119 -5.32 -5.86 -13.95
CA TYR A 119 -5.87 -5.01 -14.98
C TYR A 119 -5.15 -5.19 -16.32
N ARG A 120 -5.82 -4.79 -17.39
CA ARG A 120 -5.23 -4.79 -18.72
C ARG A 120 -4.68 -3.40 -19.04
N GLY A 121 -3.38 -3.33 -19.28
CA GLY A 121 -2.73 -2.08 -19.70
C GLY A 121 -3.40 -1.48 -20.93
N ARG A 122 -3.71 -0.20 -20.89
CA ARG A 122 -4.46 0.48 -21.98
C ARG A 122 -3.72 0.41 -23.32
N GLU A 123 -2.42 0.61 -23.31
CA GLU A 123 -1.57 0.62 -24.52
C GLU A 123 -1.06 -0.76 -24.87
N THR A 124 -0.46 -1.44 -23.92
CA THR A 124 0.21 -2.74 -24.15
C THR A 124 -0.77 -3.90 -24.33
N LYS A 125 -2.03 -3.73 -23.90
CA LYS A 125 -3.04 -4.81 -23.78
C LYS A 125 -2.57 -6.02 -22.96
N ALA A 126 -1.41 -5.92 -22.30
CA ALA A 126 -0.90 -6.96 -21.43
C ALA A 126 -1.67 -6.99 -20.11
N LEU A 127 -1.79 -8.20 -19.53
CA LEU A 127 -2.31 -8.35 -18.17
C LEU A 127 -1.22 -7.89 -17.19
N THR A 128 -1.57 -6.96 -16.33
CA THR A 128 -0.68 -6.36 -15.32
C THR A 128 -1.27 -6.62 -13.94
N SER A 129 -0.40 -6.81 -12.95
CA SER A 129 -0.79 -6.97 -11.55
C SER A 129 -0.16 -5.86 -10.72
N GLU A 130 -0.95 -5.29 -9.82
CA GLU A 130 -0.53 -4.28 -8.87
C GLU A 130 -1.00 -4.66 -7.47
N GLN A 131 -0.12 -4.50 -6.48
CA GLN A 131 -0.50 -4.74 -5.10
C GLN A 131 -1.32 -3.57 -4.57
N VAL A 132 -2.43 -3.88 -3.91
CA VAL A 132 -3.23 -2.94 -3.14
C VAL A 132 -3.27 -3.42 -1.70
N SER A 133 -2.89 -2.56 -0.78
CA SER A 133 -2.96 -2.81 0.65
C SER A 133 -4.01 -1.92 1.30
N LEU A 134 -4.81 -2.49 2.19
CA LEU A 134 -5.82 -1.77 2.96
C LEU A 134 -5.56 -2.02 4.44
N ILE A 135 -5.57 -0.97 5.22
CA ILE A 135 -5.46 -1.05 6.68
C ILE A 135 -6.65 -0.33 7.28
N LEU A 136 -7.47 -1.07 8.03
CA LEU A 136 -8.52 -0.49 8.85
C LEU A 136 -7.99 -0.34 10.27
N THR A 137 -8.04 0.87 10.81
CA THR A 137 -7.67 1.22 12.18
C THR A 137 -8.86 1.89 12.89
N PRO A 138 -8.83 2.07 14.21
CA PRO A 138 -9.84 2.88 14.91
C PRO A 138 -9.93 4.32 14.39
N SER A 139 -8.86 4.82 13.77
CA SER A 139 -8.76 6.21 13.28
C SER A 139 -9.14 6.37 11.81
N GLY A 140 -9.43 5.28 11.09
CA GLY A 140 -9.82 5.33 9.69
C GLY A 140 -9.25 4.21 8.83
N ILE A 141 -9.41 4.37 7.52
CA ILE A 141 -8.93 3.44 6.50
C ILE A 141 -7.72 4.05 5.80
N ILE A 142 -6.69 3.23 5.58
CA ILE A 142 -5.51 3.60 4.81
C ILE A 142 -5.40 2.65 3.62
N SER A 143 -5.16 3.18 2.42
CA SER A 143 -5.00 2.40 1.18
C SER A 143 -3.77 2.81 0.37
#